data_98e6f73d9bb97ef34a322fdbea09a7a3
#
_entry.id   98e6f73d9bb97ef34a322fdbea09a7a3
#
_cell.length_a   1.000
_cell.length_b   1.000
_cell.length_c   1.000
_cell.angle_alpha   90.00
_cell.angle_beta   90.00
_cell.angle_gamma   90.00
#
_symmetry.space_group_name_H-M   'P 1'
#
loop_
_entity.id
_entity.type
_entity.pdbx_description
1 polymer ?
#
loop_
_entity_poly.entity_id
_entity_poly.type
_entity_poly.pdbx_seq_one_letter_code
_entity_poly.pdbx_strand_id
1 'polypeptide(L)'
;MCIRDSIHFGYSIGEKHAGLLVKKINAEDPDLICIAGDIFDNEYEGIKNPKKTAAILRSLKSRYGVYACWGNHDLSEPILAGFTFRNAKKDYDDPRMRNFLESANIRLLDDETVLIDKRFYLTGRKDPSRCRKMSDTRKDPDQLTAYLDKTLPIIFMDHQPGQLDEVAAAGADLDLCGHTHDGQLFPLNIITGLIWENSCGYLKKGTMHNIVTSGAGIWGPNMRTATNSEICSITVHFYPARPNSSDPS
;
A
#
# COMPACT_ATOMS: atom_id res chain seq x y z
N MET A 1 -12.66 5.62 -4.67
CA MET A 1 -11.56 5.03 -3.85
C MET A 1 -10.29 5.82 -4.11
N CYS A 2 -9.52 6.09 -3.08
CA CYS A 2 -8.22 6.73 -3.22
C CYS A 2 -7.13 5.77 -2.77
N ILE A 3 -6.12 5.53 -3.62
CA ILE A 3 -4.95 4.75 -3.28
C ILE A 3 -3.82 5.67 -2.91
N ARG A 4 -3.02 5.21 -1.98
CA ARG A 4 -1.83 5.83 -1.51
C ARG A 4 -0.81 4.79 -1.13
N ASP A 5 0.43 5.07 -1.40
CA ASP A 5 1.56 4.30 -0.90
C ASP A 5 2.76 5.21 -0.66
N SER A 6 3.76 4.64 -0.02
CA SER A 6 5.11 5.20 0.05
C SER A 6 5.12 6.67 0.51
N ILE A 7 4.57 6.90 1.72
CA ILE A 7 4.51 8.23 2.33
C ILE A 7 5.86 8.60 2.91
N HIS A 8 6.53 7.63 3.54
CA HIS A 8 7.83 7.76 4.19
C HIS A 8 7.87 8.87 5.26
N PHE A 9 6.94 8.80 6.24
CA PHE A 9 7.06 9.68 7.41
C PHE A 9 8.36 9.42 8.15
N GLY A 10 9.16 10.47 8.31
CA GLY A 10 10.48 10.40 8.90
C GLY A 10 11.12 11.77 9.01
N TYR A 11 12.44 11.84 8.88
CA TYR A 11 13.19 13.10 9.00
C TYR A 11 12.82 14.16 7.96
N SER A 12 12.49 13.75 6.73
CA SER A 12 12.19 14.64 5.62
C SER A 12 10.71 14.95 5.45
N ILE A 13 9.84 13.99 5.77
CA ILE A 13 8.40 14.07 5.56
C ILE A 13 7.69 14.02 6.91
N GLY A 14 6.93 15.07 7.23
CA GLY A 14 6.26 15.22 8.51
C GLY A 14 4.91 15.94 8.41
N GLU A 15 4.52 16.68 9.46
CA GLU A 15 3.22 17.30 9.66
C GLU A 15 2.69 18.09 8.44
N LYS A 16 3.55 18.91 7.81
CA LYS A 16 3.14 19.73 6.66
C LYS A 16 2.70 18.87 5.49
N HIS A 17 3.44 17.80 5.22
CA HIS A 17 3.12 16.85 4.16
C HIS A 17 1.85 16.08 4.51
N ALA A 18 1.70 15.62 5.77
CA ALA A 18 0.47 14.98 6.24
C ALA A 18 -0.75 15.89 6.02
N GLY A 19 -0.63 17.18 6.36
CA GLY A 19 -1.71 18.16 6.19
C GLY A 19 -2.09 18.38 4.72
N LEU A 20 -1.10 18.58 3.85
CA LEU A 20 -1.33 18.72 2.40
C LEU A 20 -1.98 17.48 1.81
N LEU A 21 -1.57 16.35 2.27
CA LEU A 21 -2.02 15.07 1.92
C LEU A 21 -3.48 14.84 2.24
N VAL A 22 -3.83 15.00 3.50
CA VAL A 22 -5.21 14.90 3.97
C VAL A 22 -6.11 15.87 3.21
N LYS A 23 -5.63 17.10 2.97
CA LYS A 23 -6.39 18.09 2.17
C LYS A 23 -6.69 17.58 0.76
N LYS A 24 -5.66 17.02 0.08
CA LYS A 24 -5.84 16.51 -1.29
C LYS A 24 -6.76 15.30 -1.33
N ILE A 25 -6.57 14.33 -0.44
CA ILE A 25 -7.42 13.13 -0.40
C ILE A 25 -8.87 13.48 -0.08
N ASN A 26 -9.09 14.31 0.93
CA ASN A 26 -10.45 14.71 1.31
C ASN A 26 -11.15 15.52 0.20
N ALA A 27 -10.40 16.20 -0.67
CA ALA A 27 -10.98 16.92 -1.83
C ALA A 27 -11.50 15.96 -2.91
N GLU A 28 -10.99 14.72 -2.98
CA GLU A 28 -11.48 13.67 -3.88
C GLU A 28 -12.76 12.97 -3.36
N ASP A 29 -13.16 13.25 -2.10
CA ASP A 29 -14.32 12.64 -1.43
C ASP A 29 -14.41 11.11 -1.60
N PRO A 30 -13.35 10.35 -1.23
CA PRO A 30 -13.30 8.92 -1.53
C PRO A 30 -14.18 8.09 -0.60
N ASP A 31 -14.86 7.07 -1.12
CA ASP A 31 -15.57 6.09 -0.30
C ASP A 31 -14.64 5.20 0.53
N LEU A 32 -13.43 4.91 0.01
CA LEU A 32 -12.43 4.04 0.61
C LEU A 32 -11.04 4.63 0.41
N ILE A 33 -10.20 4.57 1.44
CA ILE A 33 -8.79 4.97 1.36
C ILE A 33 -7.91 3.76 1.63
N CYS A 34 -7.02 3.43 0.70
CA CYS A 34 -6.05 2.35 0.78
C CYS A 34 -4.63 2.91 0.83
N ILE A 35 -3.82 2.45 1.78
CA ILE A 35 -2.40 2.81 1.93
C ILE A 35 -1.57 1.55 1.71
N ALA A 36 -0.97 1.43 0.53
CA ALA A 36 -0.25 0.23 0.11
C ALA A 36 1.22 0.22 0.60
N GLY A 37 1.43 0.40 1.91
CA GLY A 37 2.74 0.27 2.55
C GLY A 37 3.64 1.50 2.51
N ASP A 38 4.82 1.36 3.11
CA ASP A 38 5.86 2.38 3.26
C ASP A 38 5.32 3.70 3.85
N ILE A 39 4.61 3.54 4.97
CA ILE A 39 4.04 4.66 5.71
C ILE A 39 5.16 5.38 6.47
N PHE A 40 6.11 4.62 6.99
CA PHE A 40 7.26 5.10 7.74
C PHE A 40 8.53 5.01 6.87
N ASP A 41 9.52 5.83 7.22
CA ASP A 41 10.86 5.80 6.62
C ASP A 41 11.84 5.16 7.63
N ASN A 42 11.65 3.88 7.91
CA ASN A 42 12.41 3.02 8.81
C ASN A 42 12.47 3.49 10.28
N GLU A 43 13.00 4.66 10.57
CA GLU A 43 13.17 5.14 11.94
C GLU A 43 11.96 5.93 12.43
N TYR A 44 11.21 5.37 13.39
CA TYR A 44 10.08 6.07 14.02
C TYR A 44 10.48 7.38 14.68
N GLU A 45 11.68 7.47 15.22
CA GLU A 45 12.29 8.66 15.84
C GLU A 45 12.43 9.83 14.85
N GLY A 46 12.49 9.54 13.55
CA GLY A 46 12.53 10.56 12.50
C GLY A 46 11.25 11.42 12.44
N ILE A 47 10.14 10.94 12.98
CA ILE A 47 8.88 11.67 13.01
C ILE A 47 8.91 12.67 14.16
N LYS A 48 9.10 13.96 13.86
CA LYS A 48 9.27 15.01 14.88
C LYS A 48 8.12 15.10 15.89
N ASN A 49 6.88 14.98 15.43
CA ASN A 49 5.67 15.08 16.26
C ASN A 49 4.67 13.96 15.88
N PRO A 50 4.94 12.70 16.25
CA PRO A 50 4.12 11.58 15.81
C PRO A 50 2.65 11.70 16.24
N LYS A 51 2.38 12.15 17.46
CA LYS A 51 1.01 12.35 17.95
C LYS A 51 0.24 13.37 17.11
N LYS A 52 0.86 14.46 16.73
CA LYS A 52 0.24 15.50 15.90
C LYS A 52 0.06 15.03 14.46
N THR A 53 1.04 14.32 13.92
CA THR A 53 0.96 13.71 12.59
C THR A 53 -0.18 12.69 12.52
N ALA A 54 -0.31 11.82 13.52
CA ALA A 54 -1.42 10.87 13.62
C ALA A 54 -2.79 11.59 13.74
N ALA A 55 -2.88 12.66 14.53
CA ALA A 55 -4.09 13.47 14.66
C ALA A 55 -4.51 14.14 13.32
N ILE A 56 -3.53 14.57 12.51
CA ILE A 56 -3.78 15.10 11.16
C ILE A 56 -4.33 13.98 10.27
N LEU A 57 -3.69 12.80 10.26
CA LEU A 57 -4.15 11.66 9.46
C LEU A 57 -5.53 11.16 9.88
N ARG A 58 -5.86 11.24 11.18
CA ARG A 58 -7.20 10.91 11.70
C ARG A 58 -8.31 11.76 11.08
N SER A 59 -7.98 12.91 10.48
CA SER A 59 -8.94 13.76 9.77
C SER A 59 -9.21 13.34 8.32
N LEU A 60 -8.64 12.24 7.84
CA LEU A 60 -9.03 11.59 6.59
C LEU A 60 -10.50 11.18 6.65
N LYS A 61 -11.23 11.47 5.57
CA LYS A 61 -12.67 11.21 5.45
C LYS A 61 -12.90 10.16 4.40
N SER A 62 -13.64 9.12 4.76
CA SER A 62 -14.09 8.10 3.82
C SER A 62 -15.27 7.34 4.41
N ARG A 63 -16.17 6.86 3.56
CA ARG A 63 -17.35 6.12 3.97
C ARG A 63 -17.00 4.77 4.58
N TYR A 64 -16.05 4.06 3.97
CA TYR A 64 -15.69 2.69 4.34
C TYR A 64 -14.42 2.61 5.20
N GLY A 65 -13.81 3.75 5.52
CA GLY A 65 -12.63 3.81 6.38
C GLY A 65 -11.31 3.89 5.63
N VAL A 66 -10.23 3.89 6.40
CA VAL A 66 -8.84 3.97 5.94
C VAL A 66 -8.14 2.67 6.30
N TYR A 67 -7.55 2.01 5.33
CA TYR A 67 -6.87 0.74 5.49
C TYR A 67 -5.43 0.83 5.00
N ALA A 68 -4.55 0.05 5.60
CA ALA A 68 -3.15 -0.03 5.22
C ALA A 68 -2.66 -1.48 5.20
N CYS A 69 -1.63 -1.76 4.43
CA CYS A 69 -0.74 -2.90 4.62
C CYS A 69 0.67 -2.40 4.97
N TRP A 70 1.56 -3.30 5.40
CA TRP A 70 2.97 -2.95 5.61
C TRP A 70 3.76 -2.93 4.30
N GLY A 71 4.74 -2.02 4.21
CA GLY A 71 5.78 -2.01 3.20
C GLY A 71 7.15 -2.41 3.76
N ASN A 72 8.15 -2.40 2.91
CA ASN A 72 9.50 -2.83 3.29
C ASN A 72 10.28 -1.80 4.12
N HIS A 73 9.83 -0.54 4.15
CA HIS A 73 10.37 0.51 5.02
C HIS A 73 9.61 0.65 6.36
N ASP A 74 8.50 -0.07 6.55
CA ASP A 74 7.76 -0.10 7.81
C ASP A 74 8.45 -1.04 8.83
N LEU A 75 9.73 -0.81 9.07
CA LEU A 75 10.65 -1.56 9.92
C LEU A 75 11.55 -0.60 10.68
N SER A 76 12.06 -1.02 11.85
CA SER A 76 13.09 -0.28 12.57
C SER A 76 14.48 -0.61 12.03
N GLU A 77 15.00 0.21 11.13
CA GLU A 77 16.36 0.10 10.59
C GLU A 77 17.06 1.45 10.63
N PRO A 78 18.32 1.52 11.08
CA PRO A 78 19.08 2.78 11.08
C PRO A 78 19.23 3.35 9.68
N ILE A 79 19.03 4.66 9.55
CA ILE A 79 19.23 5.42 8.31
C ILE A 79 20.46 6.30 8.44
N LEU A 80 21.33 6.26 7.43
CA LEU A 80 22.43 7.18 7.27
C LEU A 80 22.47 7.73 5.83
N ALA A 81 22.43 9.04 5.69
CA ALA A 81 22.41 9.71 4.38
C ALA A 81 21.29 9.22 3.43
N GLY A 82 20.13 8.81 3.97
CA GLY A 82 18.99 8.31 3.20
C GLY A 82 19.07 6.83 2.83
N PHE A 83 20.07 6.10 3.30
CA PHE A 83 20.19 4.66 3.06
C PHE A 83 20.06 3.87 4.36
N THR A 84 19.41 2.72 4.31
CA THR A 84 19.25 1.82 5.45
C THR A 84 20.48 0.96 5.66
N PHE A 85 20.80 0.71 6.94
CA PHE A 85 21.87 -0.18 7.34
C PHE A 85 21.29 -1.34 8.16
N ARG A 86 21.96 -2.50 8.07
CA ARG A 86 21.55 -3.70 8.78
C ARG A 86 21.47 -3.43 10.28
N ASN A 87 20.32 -3.68 10.90
CA ASN A 87 20.16 -3.59 12.33
C ASN A 87 20.98 -4.70 13.01
N ALA A 88 21.99 -4.30 13.79
CA ALA A 88 22.85 -5.24 14.51
C ALA A 88 22.09 -6.04 15.59
N LYS A 89 21.02 -5.47 16.15
CA LYS A 89 20.18 -6.11 17.18
C LYS A 89 19.14 -7.06 16.60
N LYS A 90 18.94 -7.06 15.27
CA LYS A 90 17.91 -7.86 14.57
C LYS A 90 16.47 -7.65 15.12
N ASP A 91 16.24 -6.57 15.83
CA ASP A 91 14.91 -6.17 16.27
C ASP A 91 14.37 -5.15 15.27
N TYR A 92 13.57 -5.65 14.35
CA TYR A 92 13.01 -4.86 13.26
C TYR A 92 11.59 -4.39 13.55
N ASP A 93 10.93 -4.93 14.58
CA ASP A 93 9.58 -4.53 14.94
C ASP A 93 9.60 -3.33 15.88
N ASP A 94 8.77 -2.34 15.57
CA ASP A 94 8.56 -1.20 16.45
C ASP A 94 7.07 -1.03 16.73
N PRO A 95 6.61 -1.42 17.92
CA PRO A 95 5.19 -1.36 18.27
C PRO A 95 4.60 0.07 18.20
N ARG A 96 5.45 1.10 18.22
CA ARG A 96 5.02 2.49 18.09
C ARG A 96 4.46 2.79 16.72
N MET A 97 4.92 2.09 15.66
CA MET A 97 4.36 2.22 14.31
C MET A 97 2.91 1.74 14.27
N ARG A 98 2.62 0.59 14.88
CA ARG A 98 1.23 0.08 14.99
C ARG A 98 0.35 1.02 15.82
N ASN A 99 0.83 1.46 16.98
CA ASN A 99 0.11 2.41 17.84
C ASN A 99 -0.15 3.76 17.13
N PHE A 100 0.75 4.18 16.25
CA PHE A 100 0.56 5.38 15.42
C PHE A 100 -0.61 5.19 14.45
N LEU A 101 -0.70 4.06 13.74
CA LEU A 101 -1.79 3.77 12.83
C LEU A 101 -3.15 3.71 13.56
N GLU A 102 -3.19 3.04 14.70
CA GLU A 102 -4.39 2.99 15.55
C GLU A 102 -4.82 4.41 16.00
N SER A 103 -3.86 5.23 16.44
CA SER A 103 -4.12 6.63 16.84
C SER A 103 -4.63 7.49 15.67
N ALA A 104 -4.21 7.17 14.45
CA ALA A 104 -4.65 7.82 13.22
C ALA A 104 -5.99 7.26 12.69
N ASN A 105 -6.59 6.26 13.34
CA ASN A 105 -7.78 5.52 12.89
C ASN A 105 -7.57 4.86 11.51
N ILE A 106 -6.38 4.31 11.29
CA ILE A 106 -6.00 3.55 10.10
C ILE A 106 -5.96 2.07 10.49
N ARG A 107 -6.80 1.25 9.85
CA ARG A 107 -6.83 -0.18 10.08
C ARG A 107 -5.74 -0.88 9.28
N LEU A 108 -4.80 -1.50 9.96
CA LEU A 108 -3.77 -2.32 9.33
C LEU A 108 -4.35 -3.70 8.99
N LEU A 109 -4.13 -4.15 7.76
CA LEU A 109 -4.39 -5.51 7.30
C LEU A 109 -3.04 -6.21 7.08
N ASP A 110 -2.77 -7.24 7.88
CA ASP A 110 -1.49 -7.91 8.00
C ASP A 110 -1.67 -9.40 7.69
N ASP A 111 -1.74 -9.78 6.40
CA ASP A 111 -2.26 -11.06 5.88
C ASP A 111 -3.71 -11.31 6.34
N GLU A 112 -4.51 -10.28 6.26
CA GLU A 112 -5.92 -10.26 6.69
C GLU A 112 -6.84 -9.83 5.55
N THR A 113 -8.02 -10.45 5.48
CA THR A 113 -9.11 -10.08 4.57
C THR A 113 -10.33 -9.64 5.34
N VAL A 114 -10.95 -8.54 4.92
CA VAL A 114 -12.15 -8.00 5.53
C VAL A 114 -13.25 -7.83 4.48
N LEU A 115 -14.50 -8.09 4.88
CA LEU A 115 -15.69 -7.83 4.08
C LEU A 115 -16.17 -6.40 4.34
N ILE A 116 -16.18 -5.57 3.33
CA ILE A 116 -16.58 -4.17 3.39
C ILE A 116 -18.06 -4.05 2.98
N ASP A 117 -18.89 -3.54 3.89
CA ASP A 117 -20.33 -3.24 3.67
C ASP A 117 -21.12 -4.42 3.02
N LYS A 118 -20.67 -5.66 3.23
CA LYS A 118 -21.20 -6.88 2.59
C LYS A 118 -21.18 -6.83 1.05
N ARG A 119 -20.29 -6.05 0.44
CA ARG A 119 -20.27 -5.77 -1.00
C ARG A 119 -18.99 -6.22 -1.71
N PHE A 120 -17.85 -6.15 -1.05
CA PHE A 120 -16.57 -6.56 -1.60
C PHE A 120 -15.59 -6.90 -0.48
N TYR A 121 -14.57 -7.66 -0.82
CA TYR A 121 -13.47 -7.98 0.08
C TYR A 121 -12.29 -7.04 -0.14
N LEU A 122 -11.64 -6.66 0.95
CA LEU A 122 -10.36 -5.95 0.95
C LEU A 122 -9.34 -6.81 1.70
N THR A 123 -8.26 -7.17 1.00
CA THR A 123 -7.19 -8.01 1.51
C THR A 123 -5.91 -7.19 1.60
N GLY A 124 -5.24 -7.19 2.74
CA GLY A 124 -3.89 -6.63 2.88
C GLY A 124 -2.88 -7.73 3.11
N ARG A 125 -1.82 -7.77 2.28
CA ARG A 125 -0.76 -8.77 2.40
C ARG A 125 0.47 -8.20 3.07
N LYS A 126 1.19 -9.06 3.78
CA LYS A 126 2.51 -8.77 4.32
C LYS A 126 3.52 -8.52 3.21
N ASP A 127 4.41 -7.56 3.40
CA ASP A 127 5.50 -7.32 2.46
C ASP A 127 6.55 -8.44 2.51
N PRO A 128 6.98 -8.99 1.35
CA PRO A 128 7.91 -10.13 1.32
C PRO A 128 9.31 -9.79 1.84
N SER A 129 9.76 -8.55 1.65
CA SER A 129 11.08 -8.11 2.15
C SER A 129 11.05 -7.91 3.66
N ARG A 130 9.93 -7.38 4.18
CA ARG A 130 9.70 -7.25 5.62
C ARG A 130 9.66 -8.63 6.28
N CYS A 131 8.89 -9.57 5.75
CA CYS A 131 8.82 -10.93 6.27
C CYS A 131 10.20 -11.61 6.32
N ARG A 132 11.00 -11.47 5.26
CA ARG A 132 12.36 -12.04 5.21
C ARG A 132 13.26 -11.47 6.29
N LYS A 133 13.20 -10.15 6.56
CA LYS A 133 14.00 -9.49 7.61
C LYS A 133 13.56 -9.91 9.00
N MET A 134 12.25 -10.04 9.22
CA MET A 134 11.66 -10.43 10.51
C MET A 134 11.65 -11.94 10.76
N SER A 135 12.05 -12.76 9.77
CA SER A 135 11.90 -14.22 9.80
C SER A 135 10.44 -14.64 10.03
N ASP A 136 9.52 -13.89 9.46
CA ASP A 136 8.08 -14.11 9.50
C ASP A 136 7.60 -14.79 8.21
N THR A 137 6.40 -15.34 8.22
CA THR A 137 5.76 -15.97 7.07
C THR A 137 4.75 -15.04 6.44
N ARG A 138 4.62 -15.13 5.12
CA ARG A 138 3.61 -14.44 4.32
C ARG A 138 2.67 -15.47 3.72
N LYS A 139 1.37 -15.23 3.81
CA LYS A 139 0.38 -16.08 3.16
C LYS A 139 0.42 -15.92 1.64
N ASP A 140 0.22 -17.03 0.94
CA ASP A 140 -0.01 -17.01 -0.49
C ASP A 140 -1.38 -16.42 -0.82
N PRO A 141 -1.59 -15.84 -2.02
CA PRO A 141 -2.86 -15.20 -2.38
C PRO A 141 -4.06 -16.13 -2.26
N ASP A 142 -3.92 -17.40 -2.65
CA ASP A 142 -4.96 -18.43 -2.57
C ASP A 142 -5.38 -18.73 -1.12
N GLN A 143 -4.44 -18.72 -0.18
CA GLN A 143 -4.74 -18.89 1.25
C GLN A 143 -5.60 -17.77 1.80
N LEU A 144 -5.41 -16.55 1.32
CA LEU A 144 -6.17 -15.36 1.73
C LEU A 144 -7.58 -15.32 1.12
N THR A 145 -7.79 -16.03 0.02
CA THR A 145 -9.06 -16.04 -0.71
C THR A 145 -9.82 -17.36 -0.66
N ALA A 146 -9.24 -18.42 -0.04
CA ALA A 146 -9.78 -19.78 -0.04
C ALA A 146 -11.22 -19.89 0.49
N TYR A 147 -11.58 -19.04 1.45
CA TYR A 147 -12.86 -19.07 2.13
C TYR A 147 -13.79 -17.91 1.76
N LEU A 148 -13.45 -17.15 0.73
CA LEU A 148 -14.24 -16.00 0.31
C LEU A 148 -15.33 -16.41 -0.67
N ASP A 149 -16.43 -15.68 -0.62
CA ASP A 149 -17.48 -15.75 -1.64
C ASP A 149 -16.95 -15.08 -2.93
N LYS A 150 -16.57 -15.90 -3.90
CA LYS A 150 -16.02 -15.45 -5.19
C LYS A 150 -17.03 -14.73 -6.09
N THR A 151 -18.29 -14.63 -5.68
CA THR A 151 -19.27 -13.79 -6.38
C THR A 151 -19.14 -12.32 -6.03
N LEU A 152 -18.44 -12.00 -4.94
CA LEU A 152 -18.13 -10.65 -4.53
C LEU A 152 -16.74 -10.25 -5.02
N PRO A 153 -16.55 -8.98 -5.42
CA PRO A 153 -15.24 -8.46 -5.83
C PRO A 153 -14.20 -8.57 -4.72
N ILE A 154 -12.96 -8.87 -5.11
CA ILE A 154 -11.80 -9.00 -4.22
C ILE A 154 -10.75 -7.97 -4.61
N ILE A 155 -10.44 -7.06 -3.69
CA ILE A 155 -9.41 -6.05 -3.83
C ILE A 155 -8.21 -6.43 -2.96
N PHE A 156 -7.02 -6.49 -3.55
CA PHE A 156 -5.76 -6.67 -2.85
C PHE A 156 -5.06 -5.33 -2.62
N MET A 157 -4.41 -5.20 -1.48
CA MET A 157 -3.36 -4.23 -1.20
C MET A 157 -2.07 -5.01 -1.00
N ASP A 158 -1.16 -4.91 -1.93
CA ASP A 158 0.16 -5.53 -1.88
C ASP A 158 1.20 -4.41 -2.05
N HIS A 159 2.18 -4.30 -1.15
CA HIS A 159 3.12 -3.19 -1.26
C HIS A 159 3.96 -3.30 -2.54
N GLN A 160 4.57 -4.47 -2.77
CA GLN A 160 5.39 -4.71 -3.96
C GLN A 160 4.55 -5.32 -5.09
N PRO A 161 4.66 -4.83 -6.36
CA PRO A 161 3.93 -5.36 -7.50
C PRO A 161 4.52 -6.70 -8.01
N GLY A 162 4.59 -7.67 -7.11
CA GLY A 162 5.09 -9.01 -7.37
C GLY A 162 4.01 -10.08 -7.31
N GLN A 163 4.28 -11.25 -7.90
CA GLN A 163 3.35 -12.39 -7.89
C GLN A 163 1.99 -12.05 -8.55
N LEU A 164 2.00 -11.23 -9.61
CA LEU A 164 0.76 -10.79 -10.27
C LEU A 164 -0.04 -11.97 -10.86
N ASP A 165 0.65 -13.04 -11.31
CA ASP A 165 -0.03 -14.25 -11.80
C ASP A 165 -0.76 -14.99 -10.69
N GLU A 166 -0.13 -15.13 -9.52
CA GLU A 166 -0.69 -15.80 -8.36
C GLU A 166 -1.85 -14.99 -7.77
N VAL A 167 -1.74 -13.67 -7.70
CA VAL A 167 -2.80 -12.79 -7.23
C VAL A 167 -4.01 -12.85 -8.16
N ALA A 168 -3.78 -12.82 -9.48
CA ALA A 168 -4.85 -12.97 -10.47
C ALA A 168 -5.50 -14.37 -10.40
N ALA A 169 -4.70 -15.45 -10.28
CA ALA A 169 -5.19 -16.81 -10.15
C ALA A 169 -6.01 -17.03 -8.87
N ALA A 170 -5.69 -16.33 -7.79
CA ALA A 170 -6.45 -16.35 -6.54
C ALA A 170 -7.84 -15.69 -6.66
N GLY A 171 -8.11 -15.03 -7.79
CA GLY A 171 -9.40 -14.40 -8.09
C GLY A 171 -9.50 -12.95 -7.65
N ALA A 172 -8.38 -12.24 -7.55
CA ALA A 172 -8.40 -10.80 -7.36
C ALA A 172 -8.98 -10.09 -8.59
N ASP A 173 -9.84 -9.09 -8.35
CA ASP A 173 -10.36 -8.20 -9.41
C ASP A 173 -9.51 -6.95 -9.54
N LEU A 174 -8.96 -6.48 -8.42
CA LEU A 174 -8.12 -5.29 -8.37
C LEU A 174 -6.96 -5.53 -7.40
N ASP A 175 -5.73 -5.18 -7.83
CA ASP A 175 -4.53 -5.22 -7.02
C ASP A 175 -3.88 -3.83 -6.99
N LEU A 176 -3.59 -3.33 -5.79
CA LEU A 176 -3.15 -1.99 -5.48
C LEU A 176 -1.74 -2.04 -4.90
N CYS A 177 -0.77 -1.51 -5.65
CA CYS A 177 0.63 -1.58 -5.29
C CYS A 177 1.33 -0.22 -5.31
N GLY A 178 2.53 -0.18 -4.71
CA GLY A 178 3.45 0.93 -4.73
C GLY A 178 4.90 0.50 -4.87
N HIS A 179 5.73 0.84 -3.87
CA HIS A 179 7.12 0.40 -3.72
C HIS A 179 8.13 0.99 -4.72
N THR A 180 7.84 0.97 -5.99
CA THR A 180 8.80 1.25 -7.06
C THR A 180 9.21 2.71 -7.16
N HIS A 181 8.36 3.62 -6.67
CA HIS A 181 8.45 5.07 -6.86
C HIS A 181 8.62 5.49 -8.32
N ASP A 182 8.30 4.59 -9.27
CA ASP A 182 8.64 4.76 -10.69
C ASP A 182 10.14 5.11 -10.85
N GLY A 183 10.99 4.49 -10.03
CA GLY A 183 12.43 4.72 -9.98
C GLY A 183 12.88 6.01 -9.33
N GLN A 184 11.98 6.94 -8.99
CA GLN A 184 12.23 8.23 -8.32
C GLN A 184 13.32 9.11 -8.96
N LEU A 185 14.46 8.54 -9.32
CA LEU A 185 15.65 9.22 -9.86
C LEU A 185 15.99 8.67 -11.25
N PHE A 186 16.30 9.55 -12.20
CA PHE A 186 16.88 9.13 -13.48
C PHE A 186 18.32 8.65 -13.25
N PRO A 187 18.77 7.51 -13.83
CA PRO A 187 18.04 6.62 -14.77
C PRO A 187 17.35 5.40 -14.09
N LEU A 188 17.12 5.41 -12.78
CA LEU A 188 16.56 4.27 -12.04
C LEU A 188 15.16 3.90 -12.53
N ASN A 189 14.40 4.85 -13.07
CA ASN A 189 13.09 4.60 -13.68
C ASN A 189 13.15 3.61 -14.86
N ILE A 190 14.25 3.58 -15.60
CA ILE A 190 14.48 2.60 -16.68
C ILE A 190 14.73 1.23 -16.08
N ILE A 191 15.50 1.16 -14.99
CA ILE A 191 15.85 -0.09 -14.31
C ILE A 191 14.63 -0.71 -13.66
N THR A 192 13.79 0.07 -12.98
CA THR A 192 12.56 -0.43 -12.36
C THR A 192 11.61 -1.02 -13.41
N GLY A 193 11.50 -0.42 -14.59
CA GLY A 193 10.72 -0.95 -15.71
C GLY A 193 11.25 -2.27 -16.29
N LEU A 194 12.51 -2.62 -16.03
CA LEU A 194 13.09 -3.91 -16.44
C LEU A 194 12.93 -5.00 -15.37
N ILE A 195 12.77 -4.60 -14.10
CA ILE A 195 12.66 -5.54 -12.95
C ILE A 195 11.21 -5.96 -12.71
N TRP A 196 10.27 -5.01 -12.82
CA TRP A 196 8.87 -5.23 -12.50
C TRP A 196 8.02 -5.34 -13.75
N GLU A 197 7.10 -6.31 -13.80
CA GLU A 197 6.14 -6.44 -14.89
C GLU A 197 5.25 -5.20 -15.03
N ASN A 198 4.85 -4.62 -13.90
CA ASN A 198 4.25 -3.28 -13.83
C ASN A 198 5.03 -2.46 -12.81
N SER A 199 5.85 -1.54 -13.26
CA SER A 199 6.61 -0.65 -12.39
C SER A 199 5.84 0.60 -11.98
N CYS A 200 4.88 1.06 -12.78
CA CYS A 200 4.03 2.22 -12.50
C CYS A 200 2.85 2.26 -13.49
N GLY A 201 1.72 2.75 -13.04
CA GLY A 201 0.53 2.90 -13.86
C GLY A 201 -0.38 1.67 -13.81
N TYR A 202 -1.00 1.37 -14.92
CA TYR A 202 -2.05 0.36 -15.03
C TYR A 202 -1.61 -0.82 -15.88
N LEU A 203 -1.87 -2.04 -15.38
CA LEU A 203 -1.73 -3.29 -16.10
C LEU A 203 -3.00 -4.12 -15.93
N LYS A 204 -3.45 -4.78 -17.01
CA LYS A 204 -4.51 -5.79 -16.94
C LYS A 204 -3.90 -7.18 -17.09
N LYS A 205 -4.17 -8.06 -16.11
CA LYS A 205 -3.67 -9.44 -16.09
C LYS A 205 -4.85 -10.40 -15.96
N GLY A 206 -5.22 -11.03 -17.08
CA GLY A 206 -6.46 -11.80 -17.15
C GLY A 206 -7.68 -10.90 -16.89
N THR A 207 -8.44 -11.21 -15.84
CA THR A 207 -9.56 -10.37 -15.36
C THR A 207 -9.13 -9.33 -14.34
N MET A 208 -7.96 -9.49 -13.71
CA MET A 208 -7.44 -8.60 -12.68
C MET A 208 -6.92 -7.29 -13.27
N HIS A 209 -7.24 -6.21 -12.59
CA HIS A 209 -6.68 -4.88 -12.81
C HIS A 209 -5.59 -4.63 -11.77
N ASN A 210 -4.35 -4.35 -12.19
CA ASN A 210 -3.27 -3.97 -11.28
C ASN A 210 -2.93 -2.50 -11.47
N ILE A 211 -2.77 -1.76 -10.38
CA ILE A 211 -2.41 -0.35 -10.36
C ILE A 211 -1.22 -0.17 -9.43
N VAL A 212 -0.13 0.37 -9.96
CA VAL A 212 1.08 0.70 -9.23
C VAL A 212 1.25 2.22 -9.25
N THR A 213 1.36 2.84 -8.07
CA THR A 213 1.56 4.29 -8.00
C THR A 213 3.04 4.64 -7.81
N SER A 214 3.41 5.85 -8.20
CA SER A 214 4.77 6.36 -8.01
C SER A 214 5.05 6.84 -6.58
N GLY A 215 4.06 6.71 -5.70
CA GLY A 215 4.18 7.10 -4.31
C GLY A 215 3.97 8.59 -4.04
N ALA A 216 3.54 8.89 -2.84
CA ALA A 216 3.23 10.23 -2.42
C ALA A 216 4.37 10.94 -1.71
N GLY A 217 5.28 10.19 -1.13
CA GLY A 217 6.51 10.65 -0.51
C GLY A 217 7.74 10.43 -1.38
N ILE A 218 8.85 10.42 -0.73
CA ILE A 218 10.18 10.17 -1.29
C ILE A 218 10.97 9.32 -0.30
N TRP A 219 11.75 8.39 -0.82
CA TRP A 219 12.69 7.60 -0.02
C TRP A 219 14.13 8.05 -0.28
N GLY A 220 15.01 7.76 0.67
CA GLY A 220 16.44 8.06 0.52
C GLY A 220 16.73 9.56 0.41
N PRO A 221 17.53 9.99 -0.59
CA PRO A 221 17.83 11.40 -0.80
C PRO A 221 16.54 12.19 -1.08
N ASN A 222 16.41 13.37 -0.46
CA ASN A 222 15.24 14.24 -0.60
C ASN A 222 15.17 14.88 -2.01
N MET A 223 15.08 14.04 -3.03
CA MET A 223 15.12 14.43 -4.43
C MET A 223 14.31 13.47 -5.30
N ARG A 224 13.56 14.02 -6.25
CA ARG A 224 12.83 13.28 -7.27
C ARG A 224 13.06 13.96 -8.62
N THR A 225 13.61 13.26 -9.62
CA THR A 225 14.03 13.87 -10.90
C THR A 225 13.36 13.28 -12.14
N ALA A 226 12.77 12.09 -12.04
CA ALA A 226 12.18 11.41 -13.20
C ALA A 226 10.66 11.31 -13.11
N THR A 227 10.09 11.46 -11.92
CA THR A 227 8.69 11.15 -11.63
C THR A 227 8.09 12.19 -10.70
N ASN A 228 6.78 12.17 -10.51
CA ASN A 228 6.06 13.07 -9.60
C ASN A 228 5.50 12.29 -8.41
N SER A 229 5.38 12.97 -7.26
CA SER A 229 4.60 12.45 -6.15
C SER A 229 3.11 12.53 -6.49
N GLU A 230 2.39 11.43 -6.27
CA GLU A 230 0.98 11.35 -6.64
C GLU A 230 0.10 10.71 -5.57
N ILE A 231 -1.20 10.94 -5.69
CA ILE A 231 -2.29 10.14 -5.14
C ILE A 231 -3.09 9.64 -6.32
N CYS A 232 -3.54 8.40 -6.30
CA CYS A 232 -4.34 7.85 -7.36
C CYS A 232 -5.82 7.80 -6.93
N SER A 233 -6.69 8.48 -7.68
CA SER A 233 -8.14 8.42 -7.49
C SER A 233 -8.74 7.43 -8.49
N ILE A 234 -9.42 6.39 -7.99
CA ILE A 234 -9.95 5.29 -8.80
C ILE A 234 -11.46 5.21 -8.62
N THR A 235 -12.18 5.22 -9.74
CA THR A 235 -13.61 4.89 -9.76
C THR A 235 -13.77 3.42 -10.08
N VAL A 236 -14.33 2.64 -9.13
CA VAL A 236 -14.60 1.22 -9.32
C VAL A 236 -16.09 1.02 -9.57
N HIS A 237 -16.42 0.41 -10.69
CA HIS A 237 -17.77 0.02 -11.02
C HIS A 237 -17.93 -1.49 -10.82
N PHE A 238 -18.80 -1.88 -9.88
CA PHE A 238 -19.14 -3.27 -9.65
C PHE A 238 -20.30 -3.67 -10.57
N TYR A 239 -20.05 -4.62 -11.46
CA TYR A 239 -21.10 -5.21 -12.30
C TYR A 239 -21.51 -6.55 -11.68
N PRO A 240 -22.81 -6.94 -11.76
CA PRO A 240 -23.20 -8.28 -11.39
C PRO A 240 -22.43 -9.31 -12.23
N ALA A 241 -22.04 -10.43 -11.63
CA ALA A 241 -21.39 -11.51 -12.38
C ALA A 241 -22.23 -11.84 -13.63
N ARG A 242 -21.57 -11.94 -14.80
CA ARG A 242 -22.27 -12.40 -16.01
C ARG A 242 -22.82 -13.78 -15.71
N PRO A 243 -24.10 -14.07 -15.98
CA PRO A 243 -24.61 -15.41 -15.86
C PRO A 243 -23.72 -16.33 -16.71
N ASN A 244 -23.29 -17.45 -16.11
CA ASN A 244 -22.47 -18.42 -16.81
C ASN A 244 -23.19 -18.79 -18.10
N SER A 245 -22.49 -18.73 -19.23
CA SER A 245 -23.00 -19.12 -20.56
C SER A 245 -23.30 -20.62 -20.68
N SER A 246 -23.37 -21.34 -19.56
CA SER A 246 -23.67 -22.77 -19.44
C SER A 246 -25.04 -23.08 -18.81
N ASP A 247 -25.88 -22.06 -18.50
CA ASP A 247 -27.28 -22.37 -18.15
C ASP A 247 -28.10 -22.46 -19.45
N PRO A 248 -28.56 -23.67 -19.84
CA PRO A 248 -29.48 -23.83 -20.93
C PRO A 248 -30.86 -23.30 -20.49
N SER A 249 -31.38 -22.35 -21.27
CA SER A 249 -32.74 -21.83 -21.20
C SER A 249 -33.82 -22.91 -21.28
#